data_0c057155b22b3354705cd362502e97eb
#
_entry.id   0c057155b22b3354705cd362502e97eb
#
_cell.length_a   1.000
_cell.length_b   1.000
_cell.length_c   1.000
_cell.angle_alpha   90.00
_cell.angle_beta   90.00
_cell.angle_gamma   90.00
#
_symmetry.space_group_name_H-M   'P 1'
#
loop_
_entity.id
_entity.type
_entity.pdbx_description
1 polymer ?
#
loop_
_entity_poly.entity_id
_entity_poly.type
_entity_poly.pdbx_seq_one_letter_code
_entity_poly.pdbx_strand_id
1 'polypeptide(L)'
;MKKTFSSALIALGLSMTIAGVAHANEKLIVYTSMKESLIGALKTKFNEKHPDIAMDYQSAGAGKLMAKIAAEKESGQIMADVIWTSEVPDFFKMKANGMLDAYVSPEVEHIVNPIPDFDGSFTPIRLGTLGIAYNTRFVKEPPTSWDDITGAKYKGAFGIANPALSGTAYMSVALLKSTFGWEFFEKIKANKGKVGKGSGQVVDDTASGDLLASLAVDYITNDKIKKGAQLKLVYPKEMLVIPSPAAIFKGTKNPAAAKKFIDFLLSEEAQHIIAHEGTLPVRKGVATLEGMPTVEDTISRAIPIDYQAILTEKEEIVKKFTQILQGRQ
;
A
#
# COMPACT_ATOMS: atom_id res chain seq x y z
N MET A 1 -26.65 -83.81 -40.26
CA MET A 1 -25.84 -83.40 -39.10
C MET A 1 -24.82 -82.40 -39.60
N LYS A 2 -25.08 -81.11 -39.39
CA LYS A 2 -24.11 -79.99 -39.68
C LYS A 2 -23.97 -79.15 -38.44
N LYS A 3 -22.77 -79.15 -37.87
CA LYS A 3 -22.42 -78.31 -36.72
C LYS A 3 -21.97 -76.94 -37.25
N THR A 4 -22.65 -75.90 -36.87
CA THR A 4 -22.26 -74.52 -37.12
C THR A 4 -21.44 -73.98 -35.89
N PHE A 5 -20.20 -73.57 -36.14
CA PHE A 5 -19.35 -72.87 -35.23
C PHE A 5 -19.67 -71.38 -35.28
N SER A 6 -20.06 -70.82 -34.12
CA SER A 6 -20.22 -69.39 -34.01
C SER A 6 -18.94 -68.81 -33.41
N SER A 7 -18.27 -67.95 -34.17
CA SER A 7 -17.08 -67.21 -33.68
C SER A 7 -17.53 -65.91 -32.99
N ALA A 8 -17.28 -65.82 -31.68
CA ALA A 8 -17.48 -64.59 -30.93
C ALA A 8 -16.25 -63.71 -31.02
N LEU A 9 -16.39 -62.51 -31.67
CA LEU A 9 -15.40 -61.44 -31.67
C LEU A 9 -15.50 -60.71 -30.36
N ILE A 10 -14.45 -60.78 -29.52
CA ILE A 10 -14.28 -59.93 -28.32
C ILE A 10 -13.59 -58.65 -28.79
N ALA A 11 -14.35 -57.54 -28.80
CA ALA A 11 -13.82 -56.21 -28.99
C ALA A 11 -13.28 -55.69 -27.66
N LEU A 12 -11.95 -55.62 -27.54
CA LEU A 12 -11.28 -55.04 -26.37
C LEU A 12 -11.28 -53.49 -26.50
N GLY A 13 -12.24 -52.84 -25.88
CA GLY A 13 -12.30 -51.38 -25.82
C GLY A 13 -11.22 -50.83 -24.87
N LEU A 14 -10.20 -50.22 -25.44
CA LEU A 14 -9.15 -49.53 -24.72
C LEU A 14 -9.70 -48.17 -24.23
N SER A 15 -10.26 -48.12 -23.03
CA SER A 15 -10.68 -46.87 -22.35
C SER A 15 -9.44 -46.13 -21.89
N MET A 16 -8.97 -45.16 -22.70
CA MET A 16 -8.02 -44.17 -22.22
C MET A 16 -8.69 -43.27 -21.18
N THR A 17 -8.47 -43.57 -19.90
CA THR A 17 -8.74 -42.64 -18.82
C THR A 17 -7.70 -41.53 -18.89
N ILE A 18 -8.11 -40.36 -19.43
CA ILE A 18 -7.36 -39.11 -19.26
C ILE A 18 -7.48 -38.78 -17.79
N ALA A 19 -6.48 -39.19 -17.00
CA ALA A 19 -6.29 -38.68 -15.64
C ALA A 19 -6.00 -37.19 -15.77
N GLY A 20 -7.02 -36.36 -15.60
CA GLY A 20 -6.86 -34.94 -15.39
C GLY A 20 -5.97 -34.77 -14.17
N VAL A 21 -4.72 -34.34 -14.39
CA VAL A 21 -3.84 -33.92 -13.33
C VAL A 21 -4.53 -32.72 -12.71
N ALA A 22 -5.21 -32.91 -11.57
CA ALA A 22 -5.65 -31.82 -10.74
C ALA A 22 -4.39 -31.07 -10.31
N HIS A 23 -4.06 -29.98 -11.00
CA HIS A 23 -3.05 -29.06 -10.52
C HIS A 23 -3.59 -28.53 -9.19
N ALA A 24 -2.96 -28.92 -8.10
CA ALA A 24 -3.19 -28.28 -6.82
C ALA A 24 -2.79 -26.81 -7.02
N ASN A 25 -3.77 -25.90 -6.90
CA ASN A 25 -3.51 -24.49 -7.04
C ASN A 25 -2.42 -24.09 -6.04
N GLU A 26 -1.32 -23.55 -6.56
CA GLU A 26 -0.27 -22.95 -5.73
C GLU A 26 -0.91 -21.82 -4.91
N LYS A 27 -0.62 -21.73 -3.62
CA LYS A 27 -1.17 -20.67 -2.76
C LYS A 27 -0.23 -19.48 -2.74
N LEU A 28 -0.81 -18.29 -2.61
CA LEU A 28 -0.07 -17.06 -2.37
C LEU A 28 -0.80 -16.23 -1.31
N ILE A 29 -0.16 -15.97 -0.17
CA ILE A 29 -0.72 -15.16 0.90
C ILE A 29 0.03 -13.83 0.99
N VAL A 30 -0.70 -12.73 0.83
CA VAL A 30 -0.15 -11.38 0.87
C VAL A 30 -0.65 -10.62 2.09
N TYR A 31 0.28 -10.13 2.93
CA TYR A 31 -0.06 -9.15 3.96
C TYR A 31 0.14 -7.75 3.42
N THR A 32 -0.89 -6.91 3.51
CA THR A 32 -0.84 -5.60 2.87
C THR A 32 -1.56 -4.50 3.66
N SER A 33 -1.03 -3.29 3.59
CA SER A 33 -1.75 -2.10 4.08
C SER A 33 -2.60 -1.42 2.99
N MET A 34 -2.56 -1.94 1.76
CA MET A 34 -3.42 -1.45 0.67
C MET A 34 -4.89 -1.77 0.97
N LYS A 35 -5.77 -0.84 0.63
CA LYS A 35 -7.22 -1.02 0.78
C LYS A 35 -7.78 -1.88 -0.33
N GLU A 36 -8.98 -2.42 -0.08
CA GLU A 36 -9.72 -3.32 -0.97
C GLU A 36 -9.80 -2.82 -2.41
N SER A 37 -10.04 -1.52 -2.61
CA SER A 37 -10.10 -0.91 -3.95
C SER A 37 -8.85 -1.21 -4.78
N LEU A 38 -7.66 -1.12 -4.17
CA LEU A 38 -6.41 -1.33 -4.87
C LEU A 38 -6.00 -2.81 -4.91
N ILE A 39 -5.92 -3.47 -3.73
CA ILE A 39 -5.43 -4.86 -3.69
C ILE A 39 -6.43 -5.82 -4.32
N GLY A 40 -7.74 -5.56 -4.23
CA GLY A 40 -8.78 -6.38 -4.84
C GLY A 40 -8.73 -6.32 -6.37
N ALA A 41 -8.54 -5.14 -6.96
CA ALA A 41 -8.38 -4.98 -8.41
C ALA A 41 -7.14 -5.74 -8.91
N LEU A 42 -6.01 -5.61 -8.21
CA LEU A 42 -4.78 -6.33 -8.56
C LEU A 42 -4.92 -7.85 -8.38
N LYS A 43 -5.58 -8.32 -7.31
CA LYS A 43 -5.85 -9.75 -7.11
C LYS A 43 -6.67 -10.33 -8.26
N THR A 44 -7.75 -9.65 -8.65
CA THR A 44 -8.60 -10.09 -9.76
C THR A 44 -7.75 -10.28 -11.00
N LYS A 45 -6.94 -9.29 -11.36
CA LYS A 45 -6.12 -9.34 -12.56
C LYS A 45 -4.98 -10.37 -12.49
N PHE A 46 -4.35 -10.49 -11.31
CA PHE A 46 -3.34 -11.50 -11.07
C PHE A 46 -3.89 -12.92 -11.25
N ASN A 47 -5.06 -13.22 -10.67
CA ASN A 47 -5.69 -14.53 -10.79
C ASN A 47 -6.15 -14.85 -12.22
N GLU A 48 -6.57 -13.83 -13.00
CA GLU A 48 -6.85 -14.01 -14.43
C GLU A 48 -5.61 -14.45 -15.22
N LYS A 49 -4.46 -13.84 -14.89
CA LYS A 49 -3.18 -14.09 -15.56
C LYS A 49 -2.48 -15.37 -15.09
N HIS A 50 -2.70 -15.75 -13.86
CA HIS A 50 -2.12 -16.91 -13.19
C HIS A 50 -3.21 -17.77 -12.53
N PRO A 51 -4.06 -18.46 -13.35
CA PRO A 51 -5.17 -19.26 -12.82
C PRO A 51 -4.73 -20.48 -12.02
N ASP A 52 -3.46 -20.85 -12.11
CA ASP A 52 -2.79 -21.89 -11.33
C ASP A 52 -2.42 -21.44 -9.91
N ILE A 53 -2.51 -20.13 -9.60
CA ILE A 53 -2.16 -19.56 -8.30
C ILE A 53 -3.42 -19.02 -7.60
N ALA A 54 -3.74 -19.58 -6.44
CA ALA A 54 -4.81 -19.08 -5.59
C ALA A 54 -4.27 -17.98 -4.66
N MET A 55 -4.35 -16.72 -5.11
CA MET A 55 -3.93 -15.59 -4.29
C MET A 55 -5.00 -15.23 -3.25
N ASP A 56 -4.57 -15.03 -2.01
CA ASP A 56 -5.36 -14.43 -0.93
C ASP A 56 -4.57 -13.33 -0.22
N TYR A 57 -5.26 -12.44 0.49
CA TYR A 57 -4.59 -11.36 1.20
C TYR A 57 -5.27 -11.00 2.52
N GLN A 58 -4.48 -10.47 3.43
CA GLN A 58 -4.97 -9.81 4.64
C GLN A 58 -4.64 -8.33 4.59
N SER A 59 -5.67 -7.49 4.50
CA SER A 59 -5.52 -6.02 4.54
C SER A 59 -5.71 -5.49 5.96
N ALA A 60 -4.68 -4.81 6.49
CA ALA A 60 -4.73 -4.14 7.78
C ALA A 60 -3.72 -2.97 7.82
N GLY A 61 -3.84 -2.08 8.81
CA GLY A 61 -2.82 -1.03 9.02
C GLY A 61 -1.43 -1.65 9.32
N ALA A 62 -0.36 -0.99 8.84
CA ALA A 62 1.00 -1.52 8.93
C ALA A 62 1.39 -1.93 10.36
N GLY A 63 1.08 -1.11 11.37
CA GLY A 63 1.38 -1.46 12.77
C GLY A 63 0.70 -2.76 13.25
N LYS A 64 -0.53 -3.03 12.80
CA LYS A 64 -1.22 -4.30 13.11
C LYS A 64 -0.58 -5.49 12.39
N LEU A 65 -0.17 -5.29 11.14
CA LEU A 65 0.52 -6.34 10.38
C LEU A 65 1.88 -6.67 11.01
N MET A 66 2.64 -5.65 11.43
CA MET A 66 3.94 -5.87 12.08
C MET A 66 3.79 -6.60 13.42
N ALA A 67 2.78 -6.27 14.22
CA ALA A 67 2.49 -7.01 15.46
C ALA A 67 2.13 -8.48 15.18
N LYS A 68 1.33 -8.74 14.14
CA LYS A 68 0.99 -10.09 13.71
C LYS A 68 2.23 -10.88 13.24
N ILE A 69 3.04 -10.26 12.39
CA ILE A 69 4.29 -10.88 11.88
C ILE A 69 5.24 -11.21 13.04
N ALA A 70 5.36 -10.33 14.03
CA ALA A 70 6.19 -10.59 15.21
C ALA A 70 5.69 -11.81 15.99
N ALA A 71 4.39 -11.92 16.27
CA ALA A 71 3.79 -13.07 16.95
C ALA A 71 3.93 -14.38 16.15
N GLU A 72 3.76 -14.33 14.82
CA GLU A 72 3.95 -15.47 13.95
C GLU A 72 5.41 -15.93 13.91
N LYS A 73 6.35 -14.98 13.87
CA LYS A 73 7.79 -15.28 13.95
C LYS A 73 8.15 -15.95 15.26
N GLU A 74 7.61 -15.48 16.39
CA GLU A 74 7.81 -16.11 17.70
C GLU A 74 7.25 -17.53 17.75
N SER A 75 6.13 -17.79 17.06
CA SER A 75 5.56 -19.14 16.94
C SER A 75 6.28 -20.04 15.91
N GLY A 76 7.32 -19.52 15.26
CA GLY A 76 8.20 -20.27 14.37
C GLY A 76 7.85 -20.20 12.88
N GLN A 77 6.75 -19.56 12.48
CA GLN A 77 6.38 -19.46 11.07
C GLN A 77 5.59 -18.20 10.76
N ILE A 78 6.05 -17.41 9.81
CA ILE A 78 5.26 -16.33 9.19
C ILE A 78 4.34 -16.97 8.14
N MET A 79 3.05 -16.63 8.19
CA MET A 79 2.03 -17.25 7.34
C MET A 79 1.93 -16.60 5.96
N ALA A 80 2.41 -15.37 5.80
CA ALA A 80 2.43 -14.69 4.51
C ALA A 80 3.66 -15.06 3.68
N ASP A 81 3.48 -15.05 2.37
CA ASP A 81 4.56 -15.19 1.39
C ASP A 81 5.16 -13.83 1.04
N VAL A 82 4.30 -12.80 0.95
CA VAL A 82 4.66 -11.44 0.55
C VAL A 82 4.08 -10.43 1.55
N ILE A 83 4.85 -9.39 1.83
CA ILE A 83 4.38 -8.19 2.51
C ILE A 83 4.43 -6.99 1.55
N TRP A 84 3.38 -6.16 1.55
CA TRP A 84 3.32 -4.92 0.79
C TRP A 84 2.68 -3.81 1.64
N THR A 85 3.49 -2.87 2.13
CA THR A 85 3.01 -1.77 2.97
C THR A 85 3.62 -0.43 2.53
N SER A 86 3.18 0.66 3.17
CA SER A 86 3.70 2.02 2.92
C SER A 86 4.61 2.51 4.05
N GLU A 87 5.29 1.63 4.74
CA GLU A 87 6.18 1.98 5.85
C GLU A 87 7.59 1.42 5.59
N VAL A 88 8.38 2.17 4.83
CA VAL A 88 9.73 1.77 4.39
C VAL A 88 10.65 1.37 5.54
N PRO A 89 10.65 2.03 6.73
CA PRO A 89 11.49 1.63 7.86
C PRO A 89 11.31 0.18 8.31
N ASP A 90 10.09 -0.35 8.24
CA ASP A 90 9.84 -1.75 8.61
C ASP A 90 10.56 -2.73 7.69
N PHE A 91 10.72 -2.37 6.40
CA PHE A 91 11.46 -3.20 5.43
C PHE A 91 12.96 -3.22 5.72
N PHE A 92 13.55 -2.07 6.05
CA PHE A 92 14.96 -2.03 6.49
C PHE A 92 15.17 -2.87 7.75
N LYS A 93 14.26 -2.79 8.72
CA LYS A 93 14.30 -3.59 9.95
C LYS A 93 14.16 -5.09 9.65
N MET A 94 13.20 -5.48 8.79
CA MET A 94 13.03 -6.88 8.39
C MET A 94 14.26 -7.40 7.62
N LYS A 95 14.84 -6.60 6.72
CA LYS A 95 16.08 -6.92 6.00
C LYS A 95 17.23 -7.15 6.98
N ALA A 96 17.47 -6.22 7.91
CA ALA A 96 18.53 -6.33 8.92
C ALA A 96 18.38 -7.57 9.82
N ASN A 97 17.13 -8.00 10.06
CA ASN A 97 16.81 -9.20 10.83
C ASN A 97 16.79 -10.49 9.98
N GLY A 98 17.21 -10.44 8.71
CA GLY A 98 17.30 -11.61 7.82
C GLY A 98 15.95 -12.26 7.51
N MET A 99 14.86 -11.47 7.53
CA MET A 99 13.48 -11.96 7.34
C MET A 99 13.03 -11.96 5.88
N LEU A 100 13.79 -11.35 4.98
CA LEU A 100 13.42 -11.16 3.58
C LEU A 100 14.33 -11.97 2.66
N ASP A 101 13.75 -12.49 1.58
CA ASP A 101 14.48 -13.06 0.45
C ASP A 101 14.76 -11.97 -0.59
N ALA A 102 15.99 -11.91 -1.09
CA ALA A 102 16.33 -11.02 -2.17
C ALA A 102 15.81 -11.58 -3.52
N TYR A 103 15.06 -10.74 -4.22
CA TYR A 103 14.59 -11.03 -5.57
C TYR A 103 14.63 -9.76 -6.42
N VAL A 104 15.40 -9.78 -7.48
CA VAL A 104 15.43 -8.71 -8.48
C VAL A 104 14.55 -9.14 -9.64
N SER A 105 13.38 -8.50 -9.75
CA SER A 105 12.46 -8.72 -10.87
C SER A 105 13.08 -8.24 -12.17
N PRO A 106 12.85 -8.92 -13.32
CA PRO A 106 13.26 -8.42 -14.63
C PRO A 106 12.61 -7.09 -15.00
N GLU A 107 11.49 -6.73 -14.36
CA GLU A 107 10.78 -5.47 -14.57
C GLU A 107 11.44 -4.24 -13.89
N VAL A 108 12.46 -4.44 -13.06
CA VAL A 108 13.11 -3.37 -12.28
C VAL A 108 13.77 -2.30 -13.15
N GLU A 109 14.25 -2.65 -14.34
CA GLU A 109 14.86 -1.68 -15.28
C GLU A 109 13.86 -0.63 -15.79
N HIS A 110 12.57 -0.95 -15.76
CA HIS A 110 11.49 -0.08 -16.22
C HIS A 110 10.91 0.83 -15.15
N ILE A 111 11.34 0.72 -13.90
CA ILE A 111 10.77 1.51 -12.80
C ILE A 111 11.66 2.67 -12.35
N VAL A 112 11.03 3.61 -11.65
CA VAL A 112 11.71 4.60 -10.82
C VAL A 112 11.83 4.03 -9.42
N ASN A 113 13.05 3.94 -8.90
CA ASN A 113 13.30 3.45 -7.54
C ASN A 113 13.89 4.57 -6.68
N PRO A 114 13.10 5.20 -5.79
CA PRO A 114 13.60 6.25 -4.91
C PRO A 114 14.25 5.70 -3.62
N ILE A 115 14.27 4.36 -3.44
CA ILE A 115 14.85 3.74 -2.25
C ILE A 115 16.33 3.48 -2.50
N PRO A 116 17.24 3.99 -1.63
CA PRO A 116 18.68 3.80 -1.80
C PRO A 116 19.10 2.34 -1.54
N ASP A 117 20.29 1.99 -1.98
CA ASP A 117 20.96 0.70 -1.70
C ASP A 117 20.09 -0.52 -2.06
N PHE A 118 19.47 -0.47 -3.26
CA PHE A 118 18.62 -1.52 -3.78
C PHE A 118 19.43 -2.81 -4.02
N ASP A 119 19.03 -3.89 -3.35
CA ASP A 119 19.64 -5.22 -3.47
C ASP A 119 18.61 -6.33 -3.74
N GLY A 120 17.36 -5.95 -4.04
CA GLY A 120 16.27 -6.90 -4.26
C GLY A 120 15.57 -7.40 -3.00
N SER A 121 16.02 -7.03 -1.79
CA SER A 121 15.34 -7.44 -0.55
C SER A 121 13.92 -6.91 -0.46
N PHE A 122 13.64 -5.77 -1.05
CA PHE A 122 12.30 -5.21 -1.22
C PHE A 122 12.29 -4.20 -2.37
N THR A 123 11.18 -4.09 -3.06
CA THR A 123 11.04 -3.30 -4.29
C THR A 123 9.87 -2.33 -4.18
N PRO A 124 10.03 -1.03 -4.52
CA PRO A 124 8.91 -0.10 -4.55
C PRO A 124 7.91 -0.53 -5.62
N ILE A 125 6.63 -0.57 -5.26
CA ILE A 125 5.54 -0.97 -6.17
C ILE A 125 4.74 0.24 -6.63
N ARG A 126 4.61 1.25 -5.78
CA ARG A 126 3.98 2.52 -6.09
C ARG A 126 4.60 3.65 -5.27
N LEU A 127 4.36 4.88 -5.67
CA LEU A 127 4.63 6.08 -4.89
C LEU A 127 3.30 6.60 -4.35
N GLY A 128 3.03 6.33 -3.08
CA GLY A 128 1.88 6.94 -2.42
C GLY A 128 2.12 8.42 -2.21
N THR A 129 1.13 9.24 -2.52
CA THR A 129 1.16 10.67 -2.20
C THR A 129 0.15 11.00 -1.12
N LEU A 130 0.48 11.96 -0.29
CA LEU A 130 -0.47 12.55 0.64
C LEU A 130 -0.59 14.05 0.35
N GLY A 131 -1.83 14.49 0.46
CA GLY A 131 -2.19 15.88 0.33
C GLY A 131 -3.23 16.26 1.38
N ILE A 132 -3.90 17.36 1.15
CA ILE A 132 -5.01 17.83 1.97
C ILE A 132 -6.31 17.51 1.23
N ALA A 133 -7.07 16.50 1.71
CA ALA A 133 -8.44 16.31 1.28
C ALA A 133 -9.33 17.32 1.98
N TYR A 134 -10.27 17.91 1.26
CA TYR A 134 -11.26 18.82 1.83
C TYR A 134 -12.66 18.56 1.28
N ASN A 135 -13.67 18.85 2.08
CA ASN A 135 -15.06 18.69 1.71
C ASN A 135 -15.55 19.91 0.92
N THR A 136 -15.89 19.73 -0.37
CA THR A 136 -16.25 20.81 -1.29
C THR A 136 -17.63 21.43 -1.01
N ARG A 137 -18.46 20.77 -0.19
CA ARG A 137 -19.75 21.34 0.25
C ARG A 137 -19.54 22.49 1.23
N PHE A 138 -18.55 22.37 2.10
CA PHE A 138 -18.32 23.30 3.20
C PHE A 138 -17.12 24.23 2.99
N VAL A 139 -16.10 23.77 2.24
CA VAL A 139 -14.88 24.53 1.98
C VAL A 139 -14.94 25.08 0.55
N LYS A 140 -15.19 26.40 0.40
CA LYS A 140 -15.28 27.07 -0.91
C LYS A 140 -13.93 27.60 -1.39
N GLU A 141 -13.06 27.96 -0.46
CA GLU A 141 -11.68 28.36 -0.71
C GLU A 141 -10.77 27.23 -0.24
N PRO A 142 -10.20 26.43 -1.16
CA PRO A 142 -9.37 25.29 -0.79
C PRO A 142 -8.08 25.72 -0.08
N PRO A 143 -7.52 24.86 0.79
CA PRO A 143 -6.17 25.07 1.31
C PRO A 143 -5.16 24.97 0.16
N THR A 144 -4.09 25.73 0.21
CA THR A 144 -3.01 25.76 -0.79
C THR A 144 -1.65 25.36 -0.20
N SER A 145 -1.54 25.44 1.11
CA SER A 145 -0.32 25.15 1.86
C SER A 145 -0.61 24.30 3.11
N TRP A 146 0.45 23.72 3.67
CA TRP A 146 0.36 23.03 4.95
C TRP A 146 0.04 23.97 6.11
N ASP A 147 0.39 25.24 6.02
CA ASP A 147 0.08 26.21 7.09
C ASP A 147 -1.40 26.58 7.12
N ASP A 148 -2.10 26.57 5.98
CA ASP A 148 -3.53 26.93 5.91
C ASP A 148 -4.39 26.09 6.84
N ILE A 149 -4.07 24.79 7.00
CA ILE A 149 -4.84 23.88 7.86
C ILE A 149 -4.65 24.15 9.35
N THR A 150 -3.67 24.95 9.73
CA THR A 150 -3.46 25.40 11.11
C THR A 150 -4.27 26.65 11.44
N GLY A 151 -4.89 27.28 10.44
CA GLY A 151 -5.66 28.52 10.56
C GLY A 151 -7.05 28.32 11.20
N ALA A 152 -7.65 29.44 11.65
CA ALA A 152 -8.92 29.46 12.35
C ALA A 152 -10.08 28.78 11.59
N LYS A 153 -10.06 28.81 10.25
CA LYS A 153 -11.03 28.15 9.38
C LYS A 153 -11.19 26.66 9.67
N TYR A 154 -10.10 25.97 10.00
CA TYR A 154 -10.08 24.53 10.26
C TYR A 154 -10.09 24.18 11.75
N LYS A 155 -10.41 25.12 12.64
CA LYS A 155 -10.42 24.91 14.08
C LYS A 155 -11.38 23.78 14.49
N GLY A 156 -10.84 22.72 15.06
CA GLY A 156 -11.58 21.52 15.46
C GLY A 156 -12.10 20.67 14.28
N ALA A 157 -11.73 20.99 13.04
CA ALA A 157 -12.25 20.39 11.81
C ALA A 157 -11.15 19.89 10.86
N PHE A 158 -9.91 19.80 11.29
CA PHE A 158 -8.83 19.13 10.58
C PHE A 158 -8.47 17.80 11.23
N GLY A 159 -8.24 16.75 10.41
CA GLY A 159 -7.90 15.42 10.87
C GLY A 159 -6.57 14.89 10.32
N ILE A 160 -5.85 14.15 11.18
CA ILE A 160 -4.65 13.41 10.82
C ILE A 160 -4.73 12.00 11.39
N ALA A 161 -4.29 10.99 10.64
CA ALA A 161 -4.29 9.62 11.12
C ALA A 161 -3.23 9.38 12.21
N ASN A 162 -3.48 8.40 13.09
CA ASN A 162 -2.53 8.02 14.14
C ASN A 162 -1.28 7.33 13.54
N PRO A 163 -0.08 7.88 13.74
CA PRO A 163 1.17 7.32 13.21
C PRO A 163 1.53 5.94 13.81
N ALA A 164 1.03 5.60 14.99
CA ALA A 164 1.24 4.26 15.57
C ALA A 164 0.44 3.16 14.85
N LEU A 165 -0.60 3.51 14.11
CA LEU A 165 -1.54 2.55 13.49
C LEU A 165 -1.49 2.54 11.95
N SER A 166 -0.90 3.56 11.34
CA SER A 166 -0.84 3.74 9.89
C SER A 166 0.56 4.12 9.45
N GLY A 167 1.17 3.31 8.58
CA GLY A 167 2.50 3.57 8.04
C GLY A 167 2.58 4.87 7.23
N THR A 168 1.56 5.17 6.43
CA THR A 168 1.50 6.46 5.71
C THR A 168 1.38 7.64 6.67
N ALA A 169 0.67 7.48 7.79
CA ALA A 169 0.59 8.53 8.80
C ALA A 169 1.95 8.73 9.50
N TYR A 170 2.66 7.64 9.84
CA TYR A 170 4.00 7.75 10.41
C TYR A 170 4.95 8.50 9.46
N MET A 171 5.01 8.05 8.21
CA MET A 171 5.87 8.67 7.20
C MET A 171 5.54 10.15 7.01
N SER A 172 4.24 10.51 6.94
CA SER A 172 3.83 11.91 6.78
C SER A 172 4.19 12.78 7.99
N VAL A 173 4.04 12.24 9.20
CA VAL A 173 4.44 12.95 10.42
C VAL A 173 5.96 13.19 10.44
N ALA A 174 6.75 12.17 10.09
CA ALA A 174 8.20 12.29 10.02
C ALA A 174 8.66 13.33 9.00
N LEU A 175 8.07 13.33 7.79
CA LEU A 175 8.38 14.29 6.73
C LEU A 175 7.94 15.71 7.07
N LEU A 176 6.74 15.90 7.61
CA LEU A 176 6.28 17.23 8.04
C LEU A 176 7.12 17.74 9.21
N LYS A 177 7.50 16.87 10.17
CA LYS A 177 8.43 17.21 11.26
C LYS A 177 9.79 17.62 10.73
N SER A 178 10.35 16.95 9.74
CA SER A 178 11.65 17.32 9.15
C SER A 178 11.63 18.67 8.46
N THR A 179 10.48 19.06 7.88
CA THR A 179 10.32 20.29 7.10
C THR A 179 9.87 21.47 7.95
N PHE A 180 8.91 21.26 8.87
CA PHE A 180 8.22 22.33 9.59
C PHE A 180 8.43 22.27 11.11
N GLY A 181 9.21 21.31 11.62
CA GLY A 181 9.42 21.14 13.06
C GLY A 181 8.19 20.62 13.81
N TRP A 182 8.34 20.48 15.13
CA TRP A 182 7.24 20.10 16.00
C TRP A 182 6.21 21.23 16.19
N GLU A 183 6.60 22.48 15.97
CA GLU A 183 5.75 23.66 16.03
C GLU A 183 4.53 23.54 15.09
N PHE A 184 4.69 22.88 13.96
CA PHE A 184 3.57 22.58 13.05
C PHE A 184 2.48 21.75 13.75
N PHE A 185 2.86 20.70 14.47
CA PHE A 185 1.92 19.86 15.20
C PHE A 185 1.37 20.55 16.45
N GLU A 186 2.13 21.42 17.09
CA GLU A 186 1.67 22.26 18.18
C GLU A 186 0.58 23.25 17.72
N LYS A 187 0.75 23.86 16.52
CA LYS A 187 -0.29 24.66 15.89
C LYS A 187 -1.56 23.84 15.61
N ILE A 188 -1.41 22.61 15.06
CA ILE A 188 -2.55 21.71 14.85
C ILE A 188 -3.26 21.40 16.18
N LYS A 189 -2.52 21.15 17.25
CA LYS A 189 -3.08 20.93 18.59
C LYS A 189 -3.82 22.16 19.10
N ALA A 190 -3.20 23.34 19.03
CA ALA A 190 -3.81 24.61 19.45
C ALA A 190 -5.09 24.88 18.66
N ASN A 191 -5.12 24.47 17.38
CA ASN A 191 -6.29 24.55 16.51
C ASN A 191 -7.28 23.38 16.71
N LYS A 192 -7.14 22.57 17.76
CA LYS A 192 -8.01 21.43 18.10
C LYS A 192 -8.09 20.37 17.01
N GLY A 193 -6.98 20.12 16.28
CA GLY A 193 -6.90 19.06 15.28
C GLY A 193 -7.20 17.68 15.88
N LYS A 194 -7.86 16.84 15.12
CA LYS A 194 -8.33 15.51 15.54
C LYS A 194 -7.38 14.41 15.05
N VAL A 195 -7.19 13.37 15.86
CA VAL A 195 -6.41 12.18 15.50
C VAL A 195 -7.35 11.00 15.27
N GLY A 196 -7.42 10.52 14.03
CA GLY A 196 -8.20 9.34 13.64
C GLY A 196 -7.42 8.04 13.78
N LYS A 197 -8.12 6.91 13.80
CA LYS A 197 -7.52 5.56 13.94
C LYS A 197 -6.66 5.15 12.74
N GLY A 198 -6.90 5.71 11.56
CA GLY A 198 -6.17 5.38 10.34
C GLY A 198 -6.53 6.27 9.17
N SER A 199 -5.76 6.16 8.08
CA SER A 199 -5.90 7.01 6.90
C SER A 199 -7.30 6.92 6.24
N GLY A 200 -7.93 5.76 6.24
CA GLY A 200 -9.29 5.61 5.71
C GLY A 200 -10.32 6.40 6.51
N GLN A 201 -10.25 6.34 7.86
CA GLN A 201 -11.21 7.01 8.70
C GLN A 201 -11.19 8.53 8.54
N VAL A 202 -10.01 9.16 8.53
CA VAL A 202 -9.96 10.63 8.38
C VAL A 202 -10.50 11.11 7.04
N VAL A 203 -10.38 10.29 5.99
CA VAL A 203 -11.01 10.56 4.69
C VAL A 203 -12.52 10.37 4.76
N ASP A 204 -13.02 9.34 5.45
CA ASP A 204 -14.43 9.10 5.67
C ASP A 204 -15.08 10.25 6.46
N ASP A 205 -14.44 10.69 7.55
CA ASP A 205 -14.86 11.80 8.38
C ASP A 205 -14.87 13.13 7.59
N THR A 206 -13.94 13.29 6.62
CA THR A 206 -13.95 14.44 5.71
C THR A 206 -15.08 14.33 4.68
N ALA A 207 -15.35 13.13 4.17
CA ALA A 207 -16.42 12.89 3.21
C ALA A 207 -17.81 13.12 3.82
N SER A 208 -18.02 12.70 5.08
CA SER A 208 -19.28 12.94 5.81
C SER A 208 -19.48 14.41 6.20
N GLY A 209 -18.39 15.16 6.38
CA GLY A 209 -18.40 16.55 6.85
C GLY A 209 -18.15 16.71 8.35
N ASP A 210 -17.80 15.64 9.06
CA ASP A 210 -17.34 15.69 10.45
C ASP A 210 -15.99 16.40 10.57
N LEU A 211 -15.23 16.39 9.46
CA LEU A 211 -14.03 17.19 9.24
C LEU A 211 -14.24 18.08 7.99
N LEU A 212 -13.69 19.27 8.01
CA LEU A 212 -13.60 20.14 6.83
C LEU A 212 -12.44 19.72 5.92
N ALA A 213 -11.34 19.25 6.51
CA ALA A 213 -10.18 18.78 5.80
C ALA A 213 -9.42 17.72 6.61
N SER A 214 -8.61 16.93 5.92
CA SER A 214 -7.70 15.96 6.53
C SER A 214 -6.41 15.80 5.74
N LEU A 215 -5.34 15.37 6.43
CA LEU A 215 -4.18 14.80 5.77
C LEU A 215 -4.57 13.44 5.22
N ALA A 216 -4.57 13.31 3.89
CA ALA A 216 -5.24 12.24 3.19
C ALA A 216 -4.35 11.57 2.15
N VAL A 217 -4.50 10.24 2.06
CA VAL A 217 -3.80 9.41 1.08
C VAL A 217 -4.54 9.47 -0.26
N ASP A 218 -3.78 9.57 -1.35
CA ASP A 218 -4.23 9.70 -2.74
C ASP A 218 -5.35 8.73 -3.14
N TYR A 219 -5.06 7.45 -3.32
CA TYR A 219 -6.02 6.47 -3.82
C TYR A 219 -7.23 6.26 -2.90
N ILE A 220 -7.07 6.44 -1.57
CA ILE A 220 -8.19 6.35 -0.63
C ILE A 220 -9.17 7.49 -0.88
N THR A 221 -8.65 8.70 -1.11
CA THR A 221 -9.46 9.89 -1.43
C THR A 221 -10.10 9.76 -2.80
N ASN A 222 -9.32 9.32 -3.80
CA ASN A 222 -9.81 9.13 -5.17
C ASN A 222 -10.89 8.04 -5.26
N ASP A 223 -10.78 6.94 -4.51
CA ASP A 223 -11.85 5.93 -4.40
C ASP A 223 -13.16 6.53 -3.87
N LYS A 224 -13.08 7.39 -2.85
CA LYS A 224 -14.27 8.09 -2.33
C LYS A 224 -14.86 9.07 -3.34
N ILE A 225 -14.00 9.82 -4.05
CA ILE A 225 -14.45 10.74 -5.13
C ILE A 225 -15.14 9.96 -6.24
N LYS A 226 -14.57 8.84 -6.70
CA LYS A 226 -15.18 7.95 -7.69
C LYS A 226 -16.57 7.45 -7.24
N LYS A 227 -16.76 7.24 -5.94
CA LYS A 227 -18.03 6.83 -5.32
C LYS A 227 -18.99 7.99 -5.04
N GLY A 228 -18.69 9.19 -5.53
CA GLY A 228 -19.57 10.37 -5.43
C GLY A 228 -19.37 11.24 -4.19
N ALA A 229 -18.34 10.98 -3.37
CA ALA A 229 -18.04 11.85 -2.24
C ALA A 229 -17.66 13.26 -2.70
N GLN A 230 -18.17 14.28 -2.02
CA GLN A 230 -17.90 15.68 -2.31
C GLN A 230 -16.54 16.11 -1.74
N LEU A 231 -15.49 15.49 -2.26
CA LEU A 231 -14.11 15.72 -1.88
C LEU A 231 -13.28 16.25 -3.05
N LYS A 232 -12.24 16.99 -2.73
CA LYS A 232 -11.08 17.22 -3.59
C LYS A 232 -9.81 17.01 -2.79
N LEU A 233 -8.74 16.64 -3.49
CA LEU A 233 -7.40 16.48 -2.95
C LEU A 233 -6.50 17.55 -3.55
N VAL A 234 -5.81 18.31 -2.71
CA VAL A 234 -4.80 19.29 -3.12
C VAL A 234 -3.45 18.90 -2.58
N TYR A 235 -2.43 19.18 -3.37
CA TYR A 235 -1.04 18.93 -3.04
C TYR A 235 -0.32 20.25 -2.80
N PRO A 236 0.05 20.58 -1.55
CA PRO A 236 0.93 21.72 -1.26
C PRO A 236 2.25 21.63 -2.02
N LYS A 237 3.01 22.74 -2.04
CA LYS A 237 4.29 22.80 -2.73
C LYS A 237 5.24 21.69 -2.28
N GLU A 238 5.35 21.47 -0.97
CA GLU A 238 6.12 20.40 -0.35
C GLU A 238 5.29 19.12 -0.37
N MET A 239 5.59 18.21 -1.29
CA MET A 239 4.81 16.98 -1.46
C MET A 239 5.28 15.86 -0.54
N LEU A 240 4.33 15.22 0.10
CA LEU A 240 4.55 13.98 0.83
C LEU A 240 4.50 12.82 -0.14
N VAL A 241 5.66 12.23 -0.44
CA VAL A 241 5.81 11.10 -1.36
C VAL A 241 6.37 9.92 -0.58
N ILE A 242 5.62 8.84 -0.55
CA ILE A 242 5.93 7.67 0.28
C ILE A 242 6.02 6.44 -0.60
N PRO A 243 7.22 5.89 -0.81
CA PRO A 243 7.37 4.61 -1.48
C PRO A 243 6.61 3.52 -0.72
N SER A 244 5.91 2.67 -1.45
CA SER A 244 5.20 1.52 -0.88
C SER A 244 5.86 0.25 -1.41
N PRO A 245 6.87 -0.29 -0.70
CA PRO A 245 7.57 -1.48 -1.15
C PRO A 245 6.82 -2.76 -0.85
N ALA A 246 7.12 -3.78 -1.66
CA ALA A 246 6.79 -5.17 -1.39
C ALA A 246 8.06 -6.00 -1.22
N ALA A 247 7.97 -7.07 -0.43
CA ALA A 247 9.05 -8.00 -0.17
C ALA A 247 8.54 -9.42 -0.02
N ILE A 248 9.39 -10.38 -0.35
CA ILE A 248 9.15 -11.82 -0.16
C ILE A 248 9.70 -12.23 1.21
N PHE A 249 8.92 -12.91 2.02
CA PHE A 249 9.41 -13.45 3.29
C PHE A 249 10.35 -14.63 3.05
N LYS A 250 11.49 -14.61 3.75
CA LYS A 250 12.45 -15.71 3.75
C LYS A 250 11.82 -16.98 4.31
N GLY A 251 12.02 -18.08 3.61
CA GLY A 251 11.46 -19.38 4.01
C GLY A 251 9.98 -19.55 3.64
N THR A 252 9.42 -18.71 2.77
CA THR A 252 8.10 -18.96 2.16
C THR A 252 8.05 -20.34 1.51
N LYS A 253 6.91 -21.01 1.60
CA LYS A 253 6.68 -22.30 0.93
C LYS A 253 6.31 -22.12 -0.56
N ASN A 254 6.00 -20.90 -0.98
CA ASN A 254 5.51 -20.56 -2.32
C ASN A 254 6.41 -19.52 -3.03
N PRO A 255 7.74 -19.72 -3.09
CA PRO A 255 8.66 -18.70 -3.62
C PRO A 255 8.43 -18.39 -5.11
N ALA A 256 7.97 -19.38 -5.90
CA ALA A 256 7.67 -19.16 -7.31
C ALA A 256 6.44 -18.25 -7.49
N ALA A 257 5.36 -18.49 -6.75
CA ALA A 257 4.18 -17.64 -6.77
C ALA A 257 4.49 -16.23 -6.26
N ALA A 258 5.29 -16.12 -5.18
CA ALA A 258 5.70 -14.82 -4.65
C ALA A 258 6.49 -13.99 -5.67
N LYS A 259 7.44 -14.59 -6.40
CA LYS A 259 8.20 -13.93 -7.46
C LYS A 259 7.30 -13.50 -8.63
N LYS A 260 6.42 -14.38 -9.11
CA LYS A 260 5.42 -14.05 -10.15
C LYS A 260 4.54 -12.85 -9.72
N PHE A 261 4.20 -12.76 -8.44
CA PHE A 261 3.41 -11.63 -7.95
C PHE A 261 4.21 -10.33 -7.92
N ILE A 262 5.48 -10.34 -7.51
CA ILE A 262 6.35 -9.15 -7.60
C ILE A 262 6.50 -8.71 -9.06
N ASP A 263 6.75 -9.63 -9.99
CA ASP A 263 6.86 -9.33 -11.43
C ASP A 263 5.55 -8.73 -11.96
N PHE A 264 4.41 -9.34 -11.59
CA PHE A 264 3.11 -8.81 -11.95
C PHE A 264 2.88 -7.39 -11.43
N LEU A 265 3.18 -7.13 -10.16
CA LEU A 265 3.01 -5.79 -9.57
C LEU A 265 3.82 -4.70 -10.30
N LEU A 266 4.95 -5.04 -10.89
CA LEU A 266 5.81 -4.14 -11.66
C LEU A 266 5.48 -4.11 -13.16
N SER A 267 4.64 -5.03 -13.64
CA SER A 267 4.24 -5.09 -15.05
C SER A 267 3.47 -3.83 -15.45
N GLU A 268 3.50 -3.52 -16.75
CA GLU A 268 2.76 -2.39 -17.32
C GLU A 268 1.27 -2.45 -16.97
N GLU A 269 0.68 -3.65 -17.07
CA GLU A 269 -0.73 -3.90 -16.78
C GLU A 269 -1.10 -3.57 -15.32
N ALA A 270 -0.34 -4.08 -14.34
CA ALA A 270 -0.59 -3.79 -12.93
C ALA A 270 -0.33 -2.32 -12.60
N GLN A 271 0.66 -1.70 -13.23
CA GLN A 271 0.98 -0.29 -13.00
C GLN A 271 -0.09 0.64 -13.60
N HIS A 272 -0.75 0.25 -14.70
CA HIS A 272 -1.96 0.95 -15.18
C HIS A 272 -3.13 0.82 -14.19
N ILE A 273 -3.33 -0.35 -13.57
CA ILE A 273 -4.34 -0.51 -12.51
C ILE A 273 -4.00 0.41 -11.33
N ILE A 274 -2.74 0.43 -10.88
CA ILE A 274 -2.27 1.29 -9.79
C ILE A 274 -2.57 2.77 -10.10
N ALA A 275 -2.23 3.23 -11.31
CA ALA A 275 -2.50 4.59 -11.75
C ALA A 275 -4.02 4.88 -11.80
N HIS A 276 -4.81 3.96 -12.36
CA HIS A 276 -6.28 4.09 -12.44
C HIS A 276 -6.93 4.14 -11.06
N GLU A 277 -6.38 3.45 -10.07
CA GLU A 277 -6.86 3.53 -8.68
C GLU A 277 -6.48 4.86 -7.98
N GLY A 278 -5.77 5.74 -8.67
CA GLY A 278 -5.51 7.10 -8.22
C GLY A 278 -4.34 7.20 -7.24
N THR A 279 -3.29 6.43 -7.50
CA THR A 279 -1.97 6.57 -6.88
C THR A 279 -0.88 6.52 -7.94
N LEU A 280 0.34 6.97 -7.62
CA LEU A 280 1.38 7.07 -8.64
C LEU A 280 2.03 5.72 -8.92
N PRO A 281 2.12 5.31 -10.21
CA PRO A 281 2.89 4.15 -10.60
C PRO A 281 4.39 4.41 -10.42
N VAL A 282 5.17 3.35 -10.29
CA VAL A 282 6.64 3.43 -10.35
C VAL A 282 7.17 3.17 -11.76
N ARG A 283 6.36 2.57 -12.65
CA ARG A 283 6.78 2.25 -14.01
C ARG A 283 6.83 3.49 -14.88
N LYS A 284 7.96 3.71 -15.55
CA LYS A 284 8.16 4.79 -16.51
C LYS A 284 7.17 4.66 -17.67
N GLY A 285 6.65 5.78 -18.14
CA GLY A 285 5.72 5.82 -19.29
C GLY A 285 4.25 5.51 -18.94
N VAL A 286 3.93 5.06 -17.73
CA VAL A 286 2.54 4.89 -17.28
C VAL A 286 1.99 6.24 -16.83
N ALA A 287 0.94 6.69 -17.51
CA ALA A 287 0.27 7.96 -17.19
C ALA A 287 -0.46 7.88 -15.84
N THR A 288 -0.43 8.98 -15.09
CA THR A 288 -1.21 9.14 -13.85
C THR A 288 -2.69 9.41 -14.15
N LEU A 289 -3.54 9.23 -13.15
CA LEU A 289 -4.96 9.57 -13.27
C LEU A 289 -5.11 11.07 -13.58
N GLU A 290 -6.08 11.40 -14.43
CA GLU A 290 -6.39 12.80 -14.78
C GLU A 290 -6.60 13.67 -13.52
N GLY A 291 -5.95 14.82 -13.49
CA GLY A 291 -5.97 15.75 -12.35
C GLY A 291 -4.96 15.43 -11.24
N MET A 292 -4.23 14.32 -11.34
CA MET A 292 -3.08 14.04 -10.46
C MET A 292 -1.79 14.63 -11.05
N PRO A 293 -0.81 14.98 -10.21
CA PRO A 293 0.51 15.37 -10.68
C PRO A 293 1.20 14.20 -11.39
N THR A 294 2.11 14.51 -12.33
CA THR A 294 2.95 13.46 -12.94
C THR A 294 3.97 12.91 -11.93
N VAL A 295 4.56 11.76 -12.24
CA VAL A 295 5.62 11.18 -11.41
C VAL A 295 6.81 12.12 -11.30
N GLU A 296 7.20 12.76 -12.41
CA GLU A 296 8.31 13.71 -12.48
C GLU A 296 8.05 14.97 -11.65
N ASP A 297 6.85 15.59 -11.78
CA ASP A 297 6.46 16.75 -10.96
C ASP A 297 6.48 16.36 -9.47
N THR A 298 5.91 15.22 -9.14
CA THR A 298 5.85 14.71 -7.78
C THR A 298 7.23 14.53 -7.17
N ILE A 299 8.15 13.88 -7.88
CA ILE A 299 9.53 13.66 -7.39
C ILE A 299 10.27 15.00 -7.24
N SER A 300 10.07 15.94 -8.15
CA SER A 300 10.73 17.26 -8.09
C SER A 300 10.31 18.09 -6.88
N ARG A 301 9.10 17.86 -6.35
CA ARG A 301 8.51 18.56 -5.20
C ARG A 301 8.52 17.73 -3.92
N ALA A 302 8.99 16.49 -3.98
CA ALA A 302 9.00 15.58 -2.82
C ALA A 302 9.88 16.13 -1.70
N ILE A 303 9.38 16.09 -0.48
CA ILE A 303 10.21 16.26 0.71
C ILE A 303 11.23 15.11 0.74
N PRO A 304 12.54 15.42 0.82
CA PRO A 304 13.57 14.38 0.90
C PRO A 304 13.38 13.46 2.11
N ILE A 305 13.56 12.18 1.91
CA ILE A 305 13.45 11.17 2.97
C ILE A 305 14.84 10.87 3.52
N ASP A 306 15.09 11.22 4.78
CA ASP A 306 16.21 10.69 5.53
C ASP A 306 15.82 9.33 6.10
N TYR A 307 16.15 8.27 5.34
CA TYR A 307 15.80 6.90 5.71
C TYR A 307 16.45 6.46 7.02
N GLN A 308 17.66 6.96 7.33
CA GLN A 308 18.34 6.62 8.56
C GLN A 308 17.64 7.25 9.78
N ALA A 309 17.30 8.53 9.70
CA ALA A 309 16.58 9.22 10.77
C ALA A 309 15.19 8.60 10.99
N ILE A 310 14.44 8.35 9.91
CA ILE A 310 13.10 7.74 9.98
C ILE A 310 13.17 6.33 10.60
N LEU A 311 14.22 5.55 10.32
CA LEU A 311 14.39 4.23 10.88
C LEU A 311 14.67 4.27 12.39
N THR A 312 15.57 5.17 12.81
CA THR A 312 16.06 5.23 14.20
C THR A 312 15.14 6.01 15.13
N GLU A 313 14.43 7.03 14.64
CA GLU A 313 13.61 7.95 15.45
C GLU A 313 12.13 7.52 15.51
N LYS A 314 11.72 6.39 14.95
CA LYS A 314 10.30 5.99 14.83
C LYS A 314 9.56 6.05 16.18
N GLU A 315 10.12 5.42 17.20
CA GLU A 315 9.47 5.36 18.52
C GLU A 315 9.34 6.75 19.16
N GLU A 316 10.40 7.56 19.04
CA GLU A 316 10.42 8.92 19.54
C GLU A 316 9.40 9.82 18.82
N ILE A 317 9.36 9.76 17.48
CA ILE A 317 8.41 10.52 16.66
C ILE A 317 6.97 10.17 17.03
N VAL A 318 6.65 8.88 17.15
CA VAL A 318 5.29 8.42 17.50
C VAL A 318 4.94 8.86 18.92
N LYS A 319 5.86 8.72 19.86
CA LYS A 319 5.68 9.16 21.27
C LYS A 319 5.45 10.68 21.33
N LYS A 320 6.31 11.47 20.70
CA LYS A 320 6.22 12.93 20.72
C LYS A 320 4.94 13.44 20.06
N PHE A 321 4.56 12.88 18.91
CA PHE A 321 3.27 13.18 18.26
C PHE A 321 2.09 12.91 19.21
N THR A 322 2.10 11.73 19.87
CA THR A 322 1.04 11.33 20.81
C THR A 322 0.96 12.29 22.00
N GLN A 323 2.11 12.69 22.55
CA GLN A 323 2.16 13.67 23.64
C GLN A 323 1.55 15.01 23.21
N ILE A 324 1.95 15.53 22.04
CA ILE A 324 1.45 16.81 21.52
C ILE A 324 -0.05 16.72 21.23
N LEU A 325 -0.48 15.79 20.38
CA LEU A 325 -1.85 15.80 19.84
C LEU A 325 -2.88 15.19 20.80
N GLN A 326 -2.51 14.19 21.60
CA GLN A 326 -3.44 13.43 22.44
C GLN A 326 -3.27 13.69 23.95
N GLY A 327 -2.20 14.38 24.38
CA GLY A 327 -1.94 14.66 25.79
C GLY A 327 -1.70 13.40 26.64
N ARG A 328 -1.26 12.30 26.02
CA ARG A 328 -0.94 11.02 26.69
C ARG A 328 0.58 10.95 26.92
N GLN A 329 0.96 10.57 28.14
CA GLN A 329 2.36 10.33 28.53
C GLN A 329 2.86 9.00 27.96
#